data_fb077c46a623dba6ce5ab06e185f14e0
#
_entry.id   fb077c46a623dba6ce5ab06e185f14e0
#
_cell.length_a   1.000
_cell.length_b   1.000
_cell.length_c   1.000
_cell.angle_alpha   90.00
_cell.angle_beta   90.00
_cell.angle_gamma   90.00
#
_symmetry.space_group_name_H-M   'P 1'
#
loop_
_entity.id
_entity.type
_entity.pdbx_description
1 polymer ?
#
loop_
_entity_poly.entity_id
_entity_poly.type
_entity_poly.pdbx_seq_one_letter_code
_entity_poly.pdbx_strand_id
1 'polypeptide(L)' 'MKMVYICSPLRGDHEKNIAKANEYAREEAMKGNCAIAPHCVFTQFLNDEVPDERWLGQEMGKALLCRCDELLVCG' A
#
# COMPACT_ATOMS: atom_id res chain seq x y z
N MET A 1 -11.21 -15.22 -3.92
CA MET A 1 -9.88 -14.59 -3.85
C MET A 1 -9.83 -13.66 -2.67
N LYS A 2 -8.84 -13.84 -1.80
CA LYS A 2 -8.69 -13.01 -0.61
C LYS A 2 -8.03 -11.68 -0.98
N MET A 3 -8.52 -10.58 -0.39
CA MET A 3 -7.92 -9.26 -0.58
C MET A 3 -6.95 -8.98 0.57
N VAL A 4 -5.69 -8.72 0.22
CA VAL A 4 -4.61 -8.48 1.18
C VAL A 4 -4.09 -7.06 1.02
N TYR A 5 -4.15 -6.30 2.12
CA TYR A 5 -3.62 -4.94 2.17
C TYR A 5 -2.16 -5.01 2.60
N ILE A 6 -1.27 -4.55 1.74
CA ILE A 6 0.17 -4.53 2.04
C ILE A 6 0.52 -3.20 2.71
N CYS A 7 0.86 -3.26 3.99
CA CYS A 7 1.26 -2.08 4.75
C CYS A 7 2.77 -2.08 4.91
N SER A 8 3.42 -1.11 4.29
CA SER A 8 4.87 -0.97 4.36
C SER A 8 5.25 0.49 4.65
N PRO A 9 6.43 0.74 5.26
CA PRO A 9 6.84 2.10 5.58
C PRO A 9 7.13 2.92 4.33
N LEU A 10 6.77 4.21 4.39
CA LEU A 10 7.06 5.17 3.33
C LEU A 10 8.26 6.06 3.65
N ARG A 11 8.65 6.12 4.92
CA ARG A 11 9.73 7.00 5.35
C ARG A 11 11.08 6.48 4.89
N GLY A 12 11.96 7.39 4.54
CA GLY A 12 13.30 7.09 4.06
C GLY A 12 13.36 7.06 2.54
N ASP A 13 13.96 6.02 1.99
CA ASP A 13 14.09 5.86 0.55
C ASP A 13 12.78 5.37 -0.07
N HIS A 14 12.01 6.28 -0.66
CA HIS A 14 10.70 5.98 -1.25
C HIS A 14 10.79 4.93 -2.35
N GLU A 15 11.77 5.04 -3.24
CA GLU A 15 11.93 4.10 -4.35
C GLU A 15 12.19 2.69 -3.85
N LYS A 16 13.06 2.56 -2.85
CA LYS A 16 13.40 1.29 -2.25
C LYS A 16 12.20 0.69 -1.51
N ASN A 17 11.46 1.54 -0.79
CA ASN A 17 10.28 1.10 -0.04
C ASN A 17 9.16 0.64 -0.97
N ILE A 18 8.96 1.35 -2.08
CA ILE A 18 7.98 0.96 -3.09
C ILE A 18 8.38 -0.36 -3.75
N ALA A 19 9.66 -0.53 -4.06
CA ALA A 19 10.16 -1.79 -4.63
C ALA A 19 9.91 -2.97 -3.70
N LYS A 20 10.16 -2.79 -2.39
CA LYS A 20 9.90 -3.82 -1.40
C LYS A 20 8.42 -4.15 -1.30
N ALA A 21 7.57 -3.12 -1.28
CA ALA A 21 6.12 -3.31 -1.21
C ALA A 21 5.62 -4.10 -2.42
N ASN A 22 6.17 -3.80 -3.60
CA ASN A 22 5.83 -4.53 -4.82
C ASN A 22 6.26 -5.99 -4.75
N GLU A 23 7.40 -6.28 -4.14
CA GLU A 23 7.86 -7.66 -3.95
C GLU A 23 6.89 -8.44 -3.05
N TYR A 24 6.48 -7.85 -1.93
CA TYR A 24 5.49 -8.49 -1.04
C TYR A 24 4.16 -8.70 -1.74
N ALA A 25 3.71 -7.70 -2.51
CA ALA A 25 2.47 -7.81 -3.26
C ALA A 25 2.56 -8.94 -4.29
N ARG A 26 3.69 -9.07 -4.97
CA ARG A 26 3.91 -10.14 -5.92
C ARG A 26 3.85 -11.52 -5.25
N GLU A 27 4.47 -11.65 -4.09
CA GLU A 27 4.45 -12.91 -3.34
C GLU A 27 3.02 -13.33 -3.01
N GLU A 28 2.20 -12.37 -2.54
CA GLU A 28 0.81 -12.65 -2.22
C GLU A 28 -0.01 -12.97 -3.47
N ALA A 29 0.27 -12.30 -4.57
CA ALA A 29 -0.39 -12.56 -5.85
C ALA A 29 -0.10 -14.00 -6.33
N MET A 30 1.14 -14.44 -6.17
CA MET A 30 1.53 -15.80 -6.57
C MET A 30 0.88 -16.87 -5.70
N LYS A 31 0.39 -16.52 -4.52
CA LYS A 31 -0.40 -17.41 -3.65
C LYS A 31 -1.87 -17.45 -4.04
N GLY A 32 -2.28 -16.66 -5.03
CA GLY A 32 -3.67 -16.57 -5.47
C GLY A 32 -4.50 -15.52 -4.75
N ASN A 33 -3.85 -14.58 -4.05
CA ASN A 33 -4.52 -13.49 -3.35
C ASN A 33 -4.52 -12.23 -4.19
N CYS A 34 -5.51 -11.36 -3.94
CA CYS A 34 -5.53 -10.03 -4.56
C CYS A 34 -4.78 -9.08 -3.63
N ALA A 35 -3.52 -8.82 -3.93
CA ALA A 35 -2.67 -7.98 -3.12
C ALA A 35 -2.73 -6.53 -3.60
N ILE A 36 -2.83 -5.60 -2.66
CA ILE A 36 -2.80 -4.20 -2.98
C ILE A 36 -1.88 -3.46 -2.01
N ALA A 37 -0.94 -2.70 -2.56
CA ALA A 37 -0.02 -1.86 -1.80
C ALA A 37 -0.38 -0.41 -2.06
N PRO A 38 -1.16 0.24 -1.17
CA PRO A 38 -1.66 1.58 -1.41
C PRO A 38 -0.57 2.61 -1.69
N HIS A 39 0.58 2.46 -1.03
CA HIS A 39 1.70 3.38 -1.25
C HIS A 39 2.23 3.35 -2.68
N CYS A 40 2.10 2.21 -3.35
CA CYS A 40 2.54 2.08 -4.74
C CYS A 40 1.53 2.66 -5.72
N VAL A 41 0.28 2.82 -5.29
CA VAL A 41 -0.81 3.30 -6.14
C VAL A 41 -1.08 4.79 -5.91
N PHE A 42 -1.31 5.17 -4.66
CA PHE A 42 -1.73 6.53 -4.33
C PHE A 42 -0.64 7.57 -4.58
N THR A 43 0.62 7.21 -4.41
CA THR A 43 1.74 8.11 -4.68
C THR A 43 1.93 8.42 -6.16
N GLN A 44 1.23 7.71 -7.03
CA GLN A 44 1.26 8.00 -8.47
C GLN A 44 0.49 9.28 -8.80
N PHE A 45 -0.45 9.68 -7.97
CA PHE A 45 -1.28 10.84 -8.23
C PHE A 45 -1.48 11.78 -7.04
N LEU A 46 -1.03 11.40 -5.84
CA LEU A 46 -1.06 12.25 -4.66
C LEU A 46 0.36 12.56 -4.20
N ASN A 47 0.58 13.81 -3.81
CA ASN A 47 1.86 14.25 -3.29
C ASN A 47 1.83 14.19 -1.75
N ASP A 48 2.59 13.28 -1.18
CA ASP A 48 2.64 13.06 0.26
C ASP A 48 3.23 14.24 1.04
N GLU A 49 3.92 15.16 0.36
CA GLU A 49 4.48 16.37 0.97
C GLU A 49 3.45 17.48 1.12
N VAL A 50 2.30 17.38 0.44
CA VAL A 50 1.20 18.33 0.55
C VAL A 50 0.25 17.82 1.63
N PRO A 51 0.05 18.57 2.75
CA PRO A 51 -0.76 18.09 3.88
C PRO A 51 -2.17 17.61 3.51
N ASP A 52 -2.86 18.33 2.64
CA ASP A 52 -4.22 17.96 2.23
C ASP A 52 -4.23 16.65 1.43
N GLU A 53 -3.24 16.48 0.54
CA GLU A 53 -3.14 15.26 -0.26
C GLU A 53 -2.69 14.08 0.60
N ARG A 54 -1.81 14.33 1.55
CA ARG A 54 -1.38 13.30 2.50
C ARG A 54 -2.57 12.81 3.33
N TRP A 55 -3.38 13.72 3.83
CA TRP A 55 -4.58 13.38 4.59
C TRP A 55 -5.55 12.56 3.73
N LEU A 56 -5.76 12.97 2.49
CA LEU A 56 -6.63 12.27 1.55
C LEU A 56 -6.14 10.84 1.31
N GLY A 57 -4.83 10.68 1.10
CA GLY A 57 -4.21 9.37 0.93
C GLY A 57 -4.44 8.46 2.14
N GLN A 58 -4.32 9.01 3.35
CA GLN A 58 -4.57 8.26 4.58
C GLN A 58 -6.03 7.82 4.67
N GLU A 59 -6.96 8.69 4.32
CA GLU A 59 -8.39 8.37 4.35
C GLU A 59 -8.75 7.32 3.30
N MET A 60 -8.16 7.42 2.13
CA MET A 60 -8.34 6.42 1.08
C MET A 60 -7.78 5.06 1.52
N GLY A 61 -6.64 5.08 2.20
CA GLY A 61 -6.04 3.86 2.75
C GLY A 61 -6.94 3.18 3.77
N LYS A 62 -7.54 3.96 4.66
CA LYS A 62 -8.49 3.43 5.67
C LYS A 62 -9.72 2.83 4.99
N ALA A 63 -10.26 3.50 4.00
CA ALA A 63 -11.43 3.01 3.26
C ALA A 63 -11.13 1.69 2.56
N LEU A 64 -9.95 1.57 1.99
CA LEU A 64 -9.50 0.35 1.34
C LEU A 64 -9.29 -0.77 2.36
N LEU A 65 -8.64 -0.46 3.48
CA LEU A 65 -8.37 -1.44 4.53
C LEU A 65 -9.65 -2.08 5.06
N CYS A 66 -10.71 -1.29 5.21
CA CYS A 66 -12.00 -1.79 5.68
C CYS A 66 -12.63 -2.81 4.73
N ARG A 67 -12.19 -2.85 3.49
CA ARG A 67 -12.69 -3.78 2.48
C ARG A 67 -11.75 -4.96 2.21
N CYS A 68 -10.60 -4.96 2.86
CA CYS A 68 -9.63 -6.06 2.72
C CYS A 68 -9.90 -7.15 3.74
N ASP A 69 -9.56 -8.38 3.38
CA ASP A 69 -9.73 -9.54 4.25
C ASP A 69 -8.57 -9.66 5.23
N GLU A 70 -7.41 -9.16 4.86
CA GLU A 70 -6.18 -9.36 5.62
C GLU A 70 -5.27 -8.15 5.52
N LEU A 71 -4.57 -7.85 6.59
CA LEU A 71 -3.54 -6.82 6.64
C LEU A 71 -2.20 -7.50 6.81
N LEU A 72 -1.29 -7.26 5.88
CA LEU A 72 0.09 -7.74 5.97
C LEU A 72 1.01 -6.56 6.24
N VAL A 73 1.61 -6.54 7.41
CA VAL A 73 2.55 -5.50 7.80
C VAL A 73 3.96 -5.94 7.42
N CYS A 74 4.59 -5.17 6.54
CA CYS A 74 5.92 -5.45 6.00
C CYS A 74 6.88 -4.34 6.38
N GLY A 75 8.01 -4.71 6.79
CA GLY A 75 8.98 -3.72 7.06
C GLY A 75 9.93 -3.90 8.09
#